data_b8129366591c1a0e60878bad658469f9
#
_entry.id   b8129366591c1a0e60878bad658469f9
#
_cell.length_a   1.000
_cell.length_b   1.000
_cell.length_c   1.000
_cell.angle_alpha   90.00
_cell.angle_beta   90.00
_cell.angle_gamma   90.00
#
_symmetry.space_group_name_H-M   'P 1'
#
loop_
_entity.id
_entity.type
_entity.pdbx_description
1 polymer ?
#
loop_
_entity_poly.entity_id
_entity_poly.type
_entity_poly.pdbx_seq_one_letter_code
_entity_poly.pdbx_strand_id
1 'polypeptide(L)'
;NLSSLGGQVFIAGMRGNDRDGDTLSELLRAAGIDDTGVIVSEEYSTTTKVRILGARQQMMRLDFEERCNPDDKVCKYILKWLDQLLQQRVGSIVLSDYGKGMITEQLVQTIIKKGKEYDVPVLIDPKGCDWTKYRGAYGITPNIKELSDVAGFVINNNDSDIERIGRKVRETFQICLLYTSPSPRD
;
A
#
# COMPACT_ATOMS: atom_id res chain seq x y z
N ASN A 1 9.74 1.98 9.31
CA ASN A 1 9.22 3.25 9.87
C ASN A 1 8.25 3.02 11.03
N LEU A 2 7.09 2.30 10.86
CA LEU A 2 6.11 2.10 11.95
C LEU A 2 6.71 1.35 13.14
N SER A 3 7.49 0.28 12.89
CA SER A 3 8.21 -0.46 13.93
C SER A 3 9.22 0.43 14.66
N SER A 4 9.98 1.26 13.93
CA SER A 4 10.94 2.21 14.51
C SER A 4 10.29 3.30 15.37
N LEU A 5 9.00 3.55 15.18
CA LEU A 5 8.18 4.46 16.02
C LEU A 5 7.55 3.75 17.22
N GLY A 6 7.90 2.49 17.47
CA GLY A 6 7.40 1.70 18.59
C GLY A 6 6.06 0.99 18.33
N GLY A 7 5.57 1.02 17.10
CA GLY A 7 4.35 0.29 16.73
C GLY A 7 4.60 -1.22 16.60
N GLN A 8 3.65 -2.03 17.05
CA GLN A 8 3.60 -3.44 16.70
C GLN A 8 3.09 -3.56 15.26
N VAL A 9 3.90 -4.13 14.37
CA VAL A 9 3.64 -4.17 12.93
C VAL A 9 3.48 -5.61 12.46
N PHE A 10 2.41 -5.85 11.74
CA PHE A 10 2.10 -7.08 11.03
C PHE A 10 2.08 -6.77 9.53
N ILE A 11 2.71 -7.59 8.70
CA ILE A 11 2.75 -7.35 7.26
C ILE A 11 2.18 -8.54 6.49
N ALA A 12 1.44 -8.24 5.43
CA ALA A 12 0.95 -9.22 4.47
C ALA A 12 1.34 -8.82 3.04
N GLY A 13 1.60 -9.82 2.22
CA GLY A 13 1.97 -9.65 0.82
C GLY A 13 2.47 -10.94 0.22
N MET A 14 3.16 -10.85 -0.92
CA MET A 14 3.80 -11.99 -1.58
C MET A 14 5.29 -11.74 -1.79
N ARG A 15 6.07 -12.79 -1.66
CA ARG A 15 7.47 -12.86 -2.07
C ARG A 15 7.73 -14.13 -2.87
N GLY A 16 8.81 -14.15 -3.62
CA GLY A 16 9.29 -15.34 -4.29
C GLY A 16 9.91 -16.36 -3.33
N ASN A 17 10.02 -17.60 -3.79
CA ASN A 17 10.87 -18.62 -3.16
C ASN A 17 12.29 -18.45 -3.68
N ASP A 18 12.94 -17.35 -3.34
CA ASP A 18 14.26 -16.94 -3.82
C ASP A 18 15.08 -16.30 -2.69
N ARG A 19 16.38 -16.10 -2.96
CA ARG A 19 17.33 -15.52 -1.99
C ARG A 19 16.91 -14.13 -1.51
N ASP A 20 16.38 -13.30 -2.41
CA ASP A 20 15.96 -11.93 -2.07
C ASP A 20 14.72 -11.96 -1.16
N GLY A 21 13.81 -12.91 -1.37
CA GLY A 21 12.66 -13.17 -0.51
C GLY A 21 13.07 -13.65 0.88
N ASP A 22 14.05 -14.52 1.00
CA ASP A 22 14.57 -14.96 2.29
C ASP A 22 15.23 -13.79 3.03
N THR A 23 16.06 -13.01 2.33
CA THR A 23 16.66 -11.78 2.87
C THR A 23 15.61 -10.80 3.36
N LEU A 24 14.51 -10.61 2.60
CA LEU A 24 13.39 -9.77 3.02
C LEU A 24 12.77 -10.25 4.33
N SER A 25 12.49 -11.55 4.45
CA SER A 25 11.92 -12.11 5.68
C SER A 25 12.86 -11.95 6.88
N GLU A 26 14.17 -12.16 6.69
CA GLU A 26 15.17 -11.93 7.74
C GLU A 26 15.20 -10.46 8.20
N LEU A 27 15.15 -9.50 7.27
CA LEU A 27 15.13 -8.07 7.58
C LEU A 27 13.85 -7.66 8.31
N LEU A 28 12.68 -8.20 7.92
CA LEU A 28 11.41 -7.94 8.59
C LEU A 28 11.46 -8.40 10.05
N ARG A 29 11.92 -9.64 10.29
CA ARG A 29 12.03 -10.20 11.64
C ARG A 29 13.06 -9.46 12.48
N ALA A 30 14.19 -9.09 11.90
CA ALA A 30 15.22 -8.28 12.59
C ALA A 30 14.69 -6.89 12.98
N ALA A 31 13.73 -6.33 12.22
CA ALA A 31 13.05 -5.10 12.55
C ALA A 31 11.86 -5.26 13.52
N GLY A 32 11.63 -6.47 14.06
CA GLY A 32 10.51 -6.77 14.95
C GLY A 32 9.14 -6.75 14.27
N ILE A 33 9.09 -6.99 12.95
CA ILE A 33 7.86 -7.02 12.16
C ILE A 33 7.41 -8.47 12.01
N ASP A 34 6.13 -8.73 12.30
CA ASP A 34 5.52 -10.02 12.08
C ASP A 34 5.24 -10.22 10.59
N ASP A 35 5.90 -11.20 9.97
CA ASP A 35 5.82 -11.54 8.56
C ASP A 35 4.91 -12.76 8.28
N THR A 36 4.09 -13.18 9.23
CA THR A 36 3.21 -14.36 9.09
C THR A 36 2.16 -14.20 7.98
N GLY A 37 1.83 -12.96 7.59
CA GLY A 37 0.96 -12.68 6.46
C GLY A 37 1.66 -12.69 5.09
N VAL A 38 2.99 -12.90 5.05
CA VAL A 38 3.75 -12.96 3.79
C VAL A 38 3.71 -14.35 3.20
N ILE A 39 3.20 -14.44 1.98
CA ILE A 39 3.03 -15.70 1.24
C ILE A 39 4.26 -15.91 0.35
N VAL A 40 4.82 -17.12 0.40
CA VAL A 40 5.90 -17.54 -0.51
C VAL A 40 5.28 -18.13 -1.78
N SER A 41 5.70 -17.66 -2.93
CA SER A 41 5.23 -18.14 -4.24
C SER A 41 6.39 -18.73 -5.04
N GLU A 42 6.14 -19.86 -5.70
CA GLU A 42 7.08 -20.46 -6.64
C GLU A 42 7.04 -19.80 -8.03
N GLU A 43 5.93 -19.11 -8.34
CA GLU A 43 5.69 -18.50 -9.64
C GLU A 43 6.01 -17.01 -9.69
N TYR A 44 6.34 -16.41 -8.56
CA TYR A 44 6.59 -14.98 -8.42
C TYR A 44 8.01 -14.73 -7.93
N SER A 45 8.73 -13.82 -8.61
CA SER A 45 10.07 -13.41 -8.19
C SER A 45 9.98 -12.23 -7.23
N THR A 46 10.79 -12.24 -6.18
CA THR A 46 10.82 -11.12 -5.23
C THR A 46 11.26 -9.84 -5.92
N THR A 47 10.46 -8.80 -5.79
CA THR A 47 10.78 -7.48 -6.36
C THR A 47 12.09 -6.95 -5.81
N THR A 48 13.08 -6.75 -6.68
CA THR A 48 14.42 -6.28 -6.30
C THR A 48 14.78 -5.03 -7.07
N LYS A 49 15.27 -4.02 -6.36
CA LYS A 49 15.69 -2.73 -6.94
C LYS A 49 17.15 -2.48 -6.67
N VAL A 50 17.97 -2.61 -7.71
CA VAL A 50 19.41 -2.44 -7.64
C VAL A 50 19.79 -1.01 -8.07
N ARG A 51 20.43 -0.26 -7.17
CA ARG A 51 20.97 1.07 -7.48
C ARG A 51 22.48 0.98 -7.68
N ILE A 52 22.91 1.35 -8.88
CA ILE A 52 24.33 1.41 -9.22
C ILE A 52 24.81 2.84 -8.95
N LEU A 53 25.74 2.96 -8.01
CA LEU A 53 26.32 4.22 -7.58
C LEU A 53 27.75 4.34 -8.14
N GLY A 54 28.07 5.46 -8.74
CA GLY A 54 29.43 5.80 -9.19
C GLY A 54 29.80 7.22 -8.72
N ALA A 55 30.98 7.38 -8.13
CA ALA A 55 31.52 8.69 -7.72
C ALA A 55 30.51 9.58 -6.94
N ARG A 56 29.72 9.01 -6.02
CA ARG A 56 28.67 9.65 -5.19
C ARG A 56 27.37 10.04 -5.95
N GLN A 57 27.19 9.59 -7.18
CA GLN A 57 25.94 9.79 -7.93
C GLN A 57 25.29 8.45 -8.28
N GLN A 58 23.95 8.42 -8.29
CA GLN A 58 23.23 7.28 -8.81
C GLN A 58 23.32 7.30 -10.34
N MET A 59 24.00 6.32 -10.90
CA MET A 59 24.18 6.18 -12.35
C MET A 59 22.99 5.48 -13.01
N MET A 60 22.49 4.44 -12.35
CA MET A 60 21.43 3.58 -12.90
C MET A 60 20.62 2.93 -11.76
N ARG A 61 19.35 2.66 -12.04
CA ARG A 61 18.51 1.75 -11.24
C ARG A 61 17.99 0.65 -12.13
N LEU A 62 18.19 -0.58 -11.70
CA LEU A 62 17.62 -1.78 -12.32
C LEU A 62 16.48 -2.27 -11.45
N ASP A 63 15.28 -2.35 -12.02
CA ASP A 63 14.09 -2.83 -11.33
C ASP A 63 13.74 -4.23 -11.88
N PHE A 64 13.93 -5.25 -11.04
CA PHE A 64 13.52 -6.63 -11.28
C PHE A 64 12.17 -6.80 -10.61
N GLU A 65 11.09 -6.69 -11.38
CA GLU A 65 9.74 -6.71 -10.85
C GLU A 65 8.76 -7.32 -11.85
N GLU A 66 7.83 -8.09 -11.33
CA GLU A 66 6.75 -8.71 -12.08
C GLU A 66 5.40 -8.24 -11.56
N ARG A 67 4.36 -8.29 -12.40
CA ARG A 67 3.01 -8.08 -11.92
C ARG A 67 2.56 -9.30 -11.14
N CYS A 68 2.18 -9.07 -9.90
CA CYS A 68 1.53 -10.06 -9.07
C CYS A 68 0.06 -10.18 -9.49
N ASN A 69 -0.41 -11.40 -9.73
CA ASN A 69 -1.83 -11.68 -9.92
C ASN A 69 -2.24 -12.67 -8.82
N PRO A 70 -2.61 -12.18 -7.63
CA PRO A 70 -2.98 -13.06 -6.54
C PRO A 70 -4.22 -13.88 -6.92
N ASP A 71 -4.12 -15.18 -6.79
CA ASP A 71 -5.26 -16.07 -6.97
C ASP A 71 -6.23 -15.97 -5.76
N ASP A 72 -7.37 -16.65 -5.89
CA ASP A 72 -8.35 -16.69 -4.82
C ASP A 72 -7.82 -17.28 -3.51
N LYS A 73 -6.82 -18.18 -3.56
CA LYS A 73 -6.23 -18.81 -2.37
C LYS A 73 -5.39 -17.79 -1.60
N VAL A 74 -4.59 -17.00 -2.32
CA VAL A 74 -3.80 -15.90 -1.76
C VAL A 74 -4.71 -14.87 -1.09
N CYS A 75 -5.74 -14.41 -1.79
CA CYS A 75 -6.70 -13.45 -1.24
C CYS A 75 -7.41 -14.00 0.01
N LYS A 76 -7.88 -15.25 -0.03
CA LYS A 76 -8.51 -15.90 1.12
C LYS A 76 -7.56 -16.07 2.31
N TYR A 77 -6.30 -16.40 2.07
CA TYR A 77 -5.29 -16.50 3.12
C TYR A 77 -5.10 -15.16 3.84
N ILE A 78 -4.88 -14.09 3.07
CA ILE A 78 -4.70 -12.73 3.63
C ILE A 78 -5.94 -12.29 4.42
N LEU A 79 -7.13 -12.53 3.90
CA LEU A 79 -8.36 -12.16 4.60
C LEU A 79 -8.55 -12.96 5.88
N LYS A 80 -8.25 -14.25 5.88
CA LYS A 80 -8.30 -15.09 7.10
C LYS A 80 -7.26 -14.64 8.13
N TRP A 81 -6.04 -14.33 7.70
CA TRP A 81 -4.99 -13.79 8.56
C TRP A 81 -5.42 -12.43 9.15
N LEU A 82 -5.99 -11.54 8.34
CA LEU A 82 -6.52 -10.27 8.81
C LEU A 82 -7.64 -10.45 9.85
N ASP A 83 -8.55 -11.40 9.66
CA ASP A 83 -9.61 -11.68 10.63
C ASP A 83 -9.05 -12.05 12.01
N GLN A 84 -7.97 -12.83 12.03
CA GLN A 84 -7.30 -13.18 13.28
C GLN A 84 -6.70 -11.96 14.00
N LEU A 85 -6.10 -11.03 13.23
CA LEU A 85 -5.54 -9.80 13.78
C LEU A 85 -6.62 -8.82 14.26
N LEU A 86 -7.73 -8.69 13.53
CA LEU A 86 -8.84 -7.84 13.93
C LEU A 86 -9.45 -8.24 15.29
N GLN A 87 -9.43 -9.54 15.61
CA GLN A 87 -9.82 -10.04 16.93
C GLN A 87 -8.84 -9.64 18.04
N GLN A 88 -7.59 -9.32 17.71
CA GLN A 88 -6.55 -8.89 18.64
C GLN A 88 -6.49 -7.36 18.85
N ARG A 89 -7.44 -6.59 18.30
CA ARG A 89 -7.56 -5.14 18.42
C ARG A 89 -6.37 -4.36 17.77
N VAL A 90 -6.15 -4.59 16.48
CA VAL A 90 -5.23 -3.73 15.70
C VAL A 90 -5.76 -2.29 15.65
N GLY A 91 -4.86 -1.32 15.70
CA GLY A 91 -5.23 0.10 15.73
C GLY A 91 -5.56 0.67 14.36
N SER A 92 -4.98 0.13 13.28
CA SER A 92 -5.24 0.57 11.89
C SER A 92 -4.78 -0.46 10.88
N ILE A 93 -5.33 -0.38 9.68
CA ILE A 93 -4.89 -1.14 8.51
C ILE A 93 -4.33 -0.14 7.49
N VAL A 94 -3.14 -0.42 6.96
CA VAL A 94 -2.53 0.38 5.90
C VAL A 94 -2.43 -0.45 4.64
N LEU A 95 -3.01 0.01 3.55
CA LEU A 95 -2.88 -0.57 2.21
C LEU A 95 -1.95 0.30 1.36
N SER A 96 -0.77 -0.23 1.02
CA SER A 96 0.19 0.46 0.17
C SER A 96 0.11 -0.12 -1.24
N ASP A 97 -0.47 0.63 -2.16
CA ASP A 97 -0.63 0.20 -3.55
C ASP A 97 0.49 0.76 -4.43
N TYR A 98 1.24 -0.13 -5.05
CA TYR A 98 2.28 0.21 -6.01
C TYR A 98 1.86 -0.07 -7.47
N GLY A 99 0.58 -0.44 -7.70
CA GLY A 99 0.06 -0.76 -9.03
C GLY A 99 0.62 -2.07 -9.61
N LYS A 100 1.14 -2.96 -8.75
CA LYS A 100 1.77 -4.23 -9.17
C LYS A 100 0.83 -5.43 -9.12
N GLY A 101 -0.46 -5.21 -8.91
CA GLY A 101 -1.50 -6.23 -9.03
C GLY A 101 -1.96 -6.85 -7.71
N MET A 102 -1.13 -6.86 -6.65
CA MET A 102 -1.48 -7.43 -5.35
C MET A 102 -2.75 -6.81 -4.74
N ILE A 103 -2.92 -5.50 -4.89
CA ILE A 103 -4.04 -4.73 -4.35
C ILE A 103 -5.19 -4.72 -5.36
N THR A 104 -5.95 -5.83 -5.40
CA THR A 104 -7.14 -5.98 -6.26
C THR A 104 -8.33 -5.26 -5.67
N GLU A 105 -9.31 -4.86 -6.51
CA GLU A 105 -10.54 -4.20 -6.06
C GLU A 105 -11.30 -5.06 -5.04
N GLN A 106 -11.47 -6.35 -5.31
CA GLN A 106 -12.18 -7.26 -4.43
C GLN A 106 -11.52 -7.38 -3.05
N LEU A 107 -10.18 -7.46 -3.01
CA LEU A 107 -9.42 -7.54 -1.77
C LEU A 107 -9.58 -6.24 -0.97
N VAL A 108 -9.39 -5.08 -1.61
CA VAL A 108 -9.49 -3.76 -0.99
C VAL A 108 -10.89 -3.53 -0.42
N GLN A 109 -11.94 -3.77 -1.21
CA GLN A 109 -13.31 -3.55 -0.76
C GLN A 109 -13.69 -4.48 0.41
N THR A 110 -13.19 -5.72 0.39
CA THR A 110 -13.39 -6.64 1.52
C THR A 110 -12.68 -6.14 2.78
N ILE A 111 -11.43 -5.65 2.66
CA ILE A 111 -10.67 -5.09 3.79
C ILE A 111 -11.36 -3.83 4.34
N ILE A 112 -11.82 -2.91 3.47
CA ILE A 112 -12.55 -1.70 3.88
C ILE A 112 -13.83 -2.08 4.64
N LYS A 113 -14.58 -3.06 4.15
CA LYS A 113 -15.78 -3.56 4.83
C LYS A 113 -15.46 -4.11 6.23
N LYS A 114 -14.44 -4.97 6.33
CA LYS A 114 -13.97 -5.51 7.61
C LYS A 114 -13.50 -4.41 8.57
N GLY A 115 -12.72 -3.44 8.08
CA GLY A 115 -12.32 -2.29 8.89
C GLY A 115 -13.52 -1.56 9.50
N LYS A 116 -14.59 -1.35 8.74
CA LYS A 116 -15.83 -0.75 9.26
C LYS A 116 -16.55 -1.64 10.28
N GLU A 117 -16.59 -2.95 10.05
CA GLU A 117 -17.24 -3.92 10.96
C GLU A 117 -16.55 -3.98 12.32
N TYR A 118 -15.21 -3.79 12.36
CA TYR A 118 -14.40 -3.86 13.58
C TYR A 118 -14.02 -2.48 14.14
N ASP A 119 -14.53 -1.39 13.54
CA ASP A 119 -14.17 0.01 13.88
C ASP A 119 -12.65 0.27 13.81
N VAL A 120 -12.01 -0.31 12.80
CA VAL A 120 -10.57 -0.15 12.52
C VAL A 120 -10.38 0.69 11.26
N PRO A 121 -9.71 1.86 11.33
CA PRO A 121 -9.50 2.72 10.18
C PRO A 121 -8.61 2.05 9.13
N VAL A 122 -9.07 2.09 7.87
CA VAL A 122 -8.31 1.64 6.70
C VAL A 122 -7.73 2.85 5.99
N LEU A 123 -6.40 2.96 6.00
CA LEU A 123 -5.63 4.01 5.35
C LEU A 123 -5.02 3.48 4.06
N ILE A 124 -5.03 4.27 3.01
CA ILE A 124 -4.58 3.85 1.68
C ILE A 124 -3.54 4.81 1.13
N ASP A 125 -2.39 4.27 0.73
CA ASP A 125 -1.41 4.94 -0.11
C ASP A 125 -1.73 4.54 -1.57
N PRO A 126 -2.37 5.43 -2.36
CA PRO A 126 -3.01 5.05 -3.62
C PRO A 126 -2.03 4.99 -4.79
N LYS A 127 -2.44 4.30 -5.87
CA LYS A 127 -1.77 4.32 -7.16
C LYS A 127 -2.76 4.34 -8.32
N GLY A 128 -2.37 5.03 -9.40
CA GLY A 128 -3.18 5.15 -10.61
C GLY A 128 -4.21 6.27 -10.55
N CYS A 129 -4.99 6.39 -11.63
CA CYS A 129 -5.99 7.45 -11.80
C CYS A 129 -7.43 6.99 -11.47
N ASP A 130 -7.67 5.70 -11.29
CA ASP A 130 -8.97 5.18 -10.88
C ASP A 130 -8.94 4.73 -9.42
N TRP A 131 -9.64 5.47 -8.57
CA TRP A 131 -9.76 5.20 -7.14
C TRP A 131 -11.08 4.55 -6.75
N THR A 132 -11.84 4.05 -7.70
CA THR A 132 -13.11 3.34 -7.45
C THR A 132 -12.91 2.20 -6.47
N LYS A 133 -11.80 1.46 -6.60
CA LYS A 133 -11.43 0.36 -5.70
C LYS A 133 -11.18 0.78 -4.25
N TYR A 134 -10.94 2.07 -3.98
CA TYR A 134 -10.69 2.60 -2.62
C TYR A 134 -11.93 3.24 -1.99
N ARG A 135 -13.06 3.21 -2.70
CA ARG A 135 -14.30 3.82 -2.22
C ARG A 135 -14.65 3.40 -0.80
N GLY A 136 -14.94 4.38 0.03
CA GLY A 136 -15.35 4.17 1.41
C GLY A 136 -14.21 3.88 2.39
N ALA A 137 -12.94 4.04 1.98
CA ALA A 137 -11.80 4.01 2.89
C ALA A 137 -11.90 5.10 3.95
N TYR A 138 -11.26 4.88 5.11
CA TYR A 138 -11.19 5.90 6.15
C TYR A 138 -10.28 7.06 5.73
N GLY A 139 -9.10 6.77 5.19
CA GLY A 139 -8.18 7.80 4.74
C GLY A 139 -7.38 7.40 3.52
N ILE A 140 -6.94 8.42 2.77
CA ILE A 140 -6.09 8.25 1.60
C ILE A 140 -4.98 9.30 1.60
N THR A 141 -3.77 8.91 1.17
CA THR A 141 -2.58 9.75 1.25
C THR A 141 -1.91 9.96 -0.11
N PRO A 142 -2.59 10.55 -1.12
CA PRO A 142 -1.99 10.80 -2.41
C PRO A 142 -0.93 11.90 -2.35
N ASN A 143 0.05 11.83 -3.25
CA ASN A 143 0.84 13.00 -3.60
C ASN A 143 0.07 13.90 -4.60
N ILE A 144 0.59 15.12 -4.88
CA ILE A 144 -0.06 16.06 -5.80
C ILE A 144 -0.23 15.49 -7.20
N LYS A 145 0.73 14.69 -7.68
CA LYS A 145 0.64 14.07 -8.99
C LYS A 145 -0.49 13.04 -9.03
N GLU A 146 -0.60 12.17 -8.05
CA GLU A 146 -1.69 11.19 -7.94
C GLU A 146 -3.05 11.86 -7.81
N LEU A 147 -3.12 12.96 -7.07
CA LEU A 147 -4.33 13.77 -6.97
C LEU A 147 -4.70 14.42 -8.31
N SER A 148 -3.71 14.90 -9.07
CA SER A 148 -3.90 15.44 -10.42
C SER A 148 -4.37 14.37 -11.41
N ASP A 149 -3.77 13.17 -11.34
CA ASP A 149 -4.10 12.05 -12.21
C ASP A 149 -5.55 11.62 -12.02
N VAL A 150 -6.04 11.54 -10.78
CA VAL A 150 -7.45 11.18 -10.50
C VAL A 150 -8.41 12.33 -10.82
N ALA A 151 -7.97 13.58 -10.69
CA ALA A 151 -8.78 14.75 -11.06
C ALA A 151 -8.90 14.94 -12.58
N GLY A 152 -7.99 14.33 -13.37
CA GLY A 152 -7.94 14.45 -14.82
C GLY A 152 -7.31 15.73 -15.35
N PHE A 153 -6.67 16.53 -14.50
CA PHE A 153 -5.95 17.76 -14.87
C PHE A 153 -4.86 18.09 -13.85
N VAL A 154 -3.88 18.91 -14.26
CA VAL A 154 -2.79 19.33 -13.39
C VAL A 154 -3.29 20.28 -12.31
N ILE A 155 -3.01 19.98 -11.06
CA ILE A 155 -3.34 20.79 -9.90
C ILE A 155 -2.14 21.68 -9.58
N ASN A 156 -2.38 22.97 -9.40
CA ASN A 156 -1.34 23.89 -8.94
C ASN A 156 -1.01 23.59 -7.47
N ASN A 157 0.28 23.67 -7.15
CA ASN A 157 0.76 23.44 -5.78
C ASN A 157 0.46 24.67 -4.90
N ASN A 158 -0.82 24.94 -4.67
CA ASN A 158 -1.31 25.94 -3.74
C ASN A 158 -2.45 25.37 -2.89
N ASP A 159 -2.58 25.82 -1.67
CA ASP A 159 -3.51 25.28 -0.69
C ASP A 159 -4.98 25.34 -1.14
N SER A 160 -5.38 26.42 -1.82
CA SER A 160 -6.77 26.62 -2.23
C SER A 160 -7.23 25.61 -3.30
N ASP A 161 -6.37 25.33 -4.30
CA ASP A 161 -6.67 24.34 -5.34
C ASP A 161 -6.64 22.92 -4.77
N ILE A 162 -5.65 22.63 -3.94
CA ILE A 162 -5.50 21.32 -3.28
C ILE A 162 -6.72 21.04 -2.40
N GLU A 163 -7.14 21.99 -1.57
CA GLU A 163 -8.28 21.83 -0.68
C GLU A 163 -9.59 21.64 -1.48
N ARG A 164 -9.83 22.48 -2.48
CA ARG A 164 -11.04 22.42 -3.30
C ARG A 164 -11.17 21.08 -4.03
N ILE A 165 -10.07 20.61 -4.64
CA ILE A 165 -10.05 19.37 -5.41
C ILE A 165 -10.05 18.16 -4.48
N GLY A 166 -9.26 18.20 -3.42
CA GLY A 166 -9.24 17.15 -2.41
C GLY A 166 -10.62 16.91 -1.79
N ARG A 167 -11.39 17.98 -1.51
CA ARG A 167 -12.76 17.87 -1.02
C ARG A 167 -13.66 17.16 -2.04
N LYS A 168 -13.61 17.57 -3.32
CA LYS A 168 -14.39 16.94 -4.39
C LYS A 168 -14.06 15.44 -4.56
N VAL A 169 -12.77 15.10 -4.57
CA VAL A 169 -12.30 13.72 -4.69
C VAL A 169 -12.76 12.89 -3.50
N ARG A 170 -12.60 13.41 -2.28
CA ARG A 170 -13.07 12.78 -1.06
C ARG A 170 -14.56 12.46 -1.10
N GLU A 171 -15.38 13.41 -1.53
CA GLU A 171 -16.84 13.24 -1.67
C GLU A 171 -17.17 12.20 -2.75
N THR A 172 -16.52 12.28 -3.92
CA THR A 172 -16.73 11.35 -5.04
C THR A 172 -16.47 9.90 -4.64
N PHE A 173 -15.41 9.65 -3.90
CA PHE A 173 -15.01 8.29 -3.47
C PHE A 173 -15.45 7.95 -2.05
N GLN A 174 -16.24 8.82 -1.39
CA GLN A 174 -16.76 8.60 -0.03
C GLN A 174 -15.64 8.28 1.00
N ILE A 175 -14.55 9.04 0.93
CA ILE A 175 -13.39 8.90 1.81
C ILE A 175 -13.52 9.91 2.96
N CYS A 176 -13.29 9.49 4.21
CA CYS A 176 -13.43 10.36 5.36
C CYS A 176 -12.31 11.40 5.47
N LEU A 177 -11.05 10.97 5.20
CA LEU A 177 -9.86 11.80 5.33
C LEU A 177 -9.03 11.73 4.06
N LEU A 178 -8.61 12.89 3.54
CA LEU A 178 -7.60 12.98 2.48
C LEU A 178 -6.45 13.84 2.98
N TYR A 179 -5.25 13.28 3.00
CA TYR A 179 -4.02 13.99 3.33
C TYR A 179 -3.11 13.96 2.11
N THR A 180 -2.63 15.12 1.65
CA THR A 180 -1.72 15.19 0.52
C THR A 180 -0.36 15.76 0.92
N SER A 181 0.71 15.22 0.32
CA SER A 181 2.06 15.74 0.46
C SER A 181 2.41 16.63 -0.73
N PRO A 182 3.08 17.78 -0.53
CA PRO A 182 3.54 18.63 -1.61
C PRO A 182 4.66 17.99 -2.46
N SER A 183 5.31 16.95 -1.95
CA SER A 183 6.41 16.28 -2.65
C SER A 183 5.93 14.99 -3.33
N PRO A 184 6.28 14.75 -4.61
CA PRO A 184 6.12 13.43 -5.19
C PRO A 184 6.97 12.45 -4.38
N ARG A 185 6.36 11.32 -3.98
CA ARG A 185 7.13 10.20 -3.42
C ARG A 185 7.76 9.47 -4.61
N ASP A 186 9.08 9.41 -4.63
CA ASP A 186 9.87 8.67 -5.62
C ASP A 186 9.76 7.15 -5.37
#